data_b69558fd055562532743e84e48acd937
#
_entry.id   b69558fd055562532743e84e48acd937
#
_cell.length_a   1.000
_cell.length_b   1.000
_cell.length_c   1.000
_cell.angle_alpha   90.00
_cell.angle_beta   90.00
_cell.angle_gamma   90.00
#
_symmetry.space_group_name_H-M   'P 1'
#
loop_
_entity.id
_entity.type
_entity.pdbx_description
1 polymer ?
#
loop_
_entity_poly.entity_id
_entity_poly.type
_entity_poly.pdbx_seq_one_letter_code
_entity_poly.pdbx_strand_id
1 'polypeptide(L)'
;MEQEILKIENLYFDYSDTSVLRDVNFTLHKGDFLGIIGANGAGKSTFLKILSGELDSTTGEVSIDPNCRMSVLKQDHFAYDEYTVLDTIIMGNKRLYDIMKEKDALYEKEDFSDEDGIKAAELEAEFAEMDGWEADSNASKLMQGLGLDESIMYSQMADLGGNEKVKVLLAQALFGDPDIILLDEPTNHLDLQAIEWLEDFLLDYEGTVIVVSHDRYFLNVVCTHIVDIDYSKVKMYVGNYEFWYESSQMMERLIKQQNKKAEEKIKELQTFIQRFSANKSKSKQATSRKKMLDK
;
A
#
# COMPACT_ATOMS: atom_id res chain seq x y z
N MET A 1 19.06 -13.34 -8.32
CA MET A 1 17.59 -13.58 -8.45
C MET A 1 16.96 -12.59 -7.52
N GLU A 2 16.03 -11.78 -7.98
CA GLU A 2 15.26 -10.86 -7.17
C GLU A 2 14.48 -11.67 -6.13
N GLN A 3 14.56 -11.30 -4.85
CA GLN A 3 13.88 -12.02 -3.78
C GLN A 3 12.39 -11.66 -3.84
N GLU A 4 11.53 -12.67 -4.05
CA GLU A 4 10.08 -12.52 -3.93
C GLU A 4 9.73 -12.24 -2.46
N ILE A 5 9.02 -11.15 -2.20
CA ILE A 5 8.67 -10.73 -0.84
C ILE A 5 7.16 -10.83 -0.58
N LEU A 6 6.35 -10.63 -1.62
CA LEU A 6 4.91 -10.71 -1.55
C LEU A 6 4.36 -11.26 -2.87
N LYS A 7 3.46 -12.24 -2.78
CA LYS A 7 2.77 -12.84 -3.91
C LYS A 7 1.27 -12.87 -3.69
N ILE A 8 0.51 -12.50 -4.70
CA ILE A 8 -0.95 -12.55 -4.71
C ILE A 8 -1.41 -13.45 -5.83
N GLU A 9 -2.24 -14.44 -5.52
CA GLU A 9 -2.76 -15.42 -6.48
C GLU A 9 -4.28 -15.51 -6.39
N ASN A 10 -4.94 -15.26 -7.51
CA ASN A 10 -6.39 -15.40 -7.70
C ASN A 10 -7.22 -14.74 -6.59
N LEU A 11 -6.82 -13.53 -6.16
CA LEU A 11 -7.47 -12.83 -5.07
C LEU A 11 -8.79 -12.21 -5.53
N TYR A 12 -9.85 -12.54 -4.80
CA TYR A 12 -11.18 -11.92 -4.92
C TYR A 12 -11.62 -11.39 -3.57
N PHE A 13 -12.30 -10.28 -3.57
CA PHE A 13 -12.92 -9.73 -2.37
C PHE A 13 -14.25 -9.07 -2.68
N ASP A 14 -15.27 -9.48 -1.94
CA ASP A 14 -16.64 -8.99 -2.06
C ASP A 14 -17.16 -8.51 -0.69
N TYR A 15 -17.77 -7.30 -0.65
CA TYR A 15 -18.61 -6.90 0.47
C TYR A 15 -20.06 -7.31 0.18
N SER A 16 -20.56 -8.36 0.84
CA SER A 16 -21.90 -8.92 0.60
C SER A 16 -22.12 -9.17 -0.90
N ASP A 17 -22.93 -8.35 -1.56
CA ASP A 17 -23.28 -8.49 -2.97
C ASP A 17 -22.43 -7.60 -3.92
N THR A 18 -21.48 -6.84 -3.37
CA THR A 18 -20.67 -5.91 -4.17
C THR A 18 -19.23 -6.40 -4.28
N SER A 19 -18.84 -6.75 -5.50
CA SER A 19 -17.46 -7.16 -5.78
C SER A 19 -16.53 -5.95 -5.82
N VAL A 20 -15.50 -5.98 -4.99
CA VAL A 20 -14.52 -4.90 -4.85
C VAL A 20 -13.23 -5.22 -5.59
N LEU A 21 -12.74 -6.46 -5.47
CA LEU A 21 -11.52 -6.92 -6.14
C LEU A 21 -11.79 -8.23 -6.87
N ARG A 22 -11.29 -8.36 -8.10
CA ARG A 22 -11.49 -9.54 -8.95
C ARG A 22 -10.21 -9.97 -9.62
N ASP A 23 -9.86 -11.23 -9.42
CA ASP A 23 -8.76 -11.91 -10.12
C ASP A 23 -7.45 -11.14 -10.04
N VAL A 24 -7.06 -10.73 -8.81
CA VAL A 24 -5.80 -10.01 -8.59
C VAL A 24 -4.66 -11.00 -8.53
N ASN A 25 -3.70 -10.80 -9.40
CA ASN A 25 -2.52 -11.65 -9.54
C ASN A 25 -1.29 -10.79 -9.80
N PHE A 26 -0.33 -10.76 -8.89
CA PHE A 26 1.01 -10.20 -9.12
C PHE A 26 1.98 -10.60 -8.01
N THR A 27 3.27 -10.38 -8.26
CA THR A 27 4.37 -10.61 -7.32
C THR A 27 5.16 -9.32 -7.15
N LEU A 28 5.58 -9.03 -5.92
CA LEU A 28 6.52 -7.98 -5.60
C LEU A 28 7.83 -8.57 -5.10
N HIS A 29 8.91 -7.93 -5.47
CA HIS A 29 10.26 -8.28 -5.06
C HIS A 29 10.80 -7.25 -4.06
N LYS A 30 11.82 -7.64 -3.33
CA LYS A 30 12.50 -6.72 -2.41
C LYS A 30 13.00 -5.48 -3.18
N GLY A 31 12.69 -4.30 -2.67
CA GLY A 31 13.02 -3.03 -3.31
C GLY A 31 11.99 -2.53 -4.32
N ASP A 32 10.86 -3.22 -4.51
CA ASP A 32 9.76 -2.71 -5.32
C ASP A 32 8.95 -1.65 -4.54
N PHE A 33 8.65 -0.55 -5.21
CA PHE A 33 7.81 0.53 -4.69
C PHE A 33 6.51 0.59 -5.48
N LEU A 34 5.44 0.13 -4.86
CA LEU A 34 4.12 -0.02 -5.49
C LEU A 34 3.19 1.13 -5.13
N GLY A 35 2.85 1.97 -6.09
CA GLY A 35 1.78 2.96 -5.94
C GLY A 35 0.42 2.37 -6.32
N ILE A 36 -0.57 2.47 -5.44
CA ILE A 36 -1.94 2.04 -5.69
C ILE A 36 -2.79 3.26 -6.01
N ILE A 37 -3.40 3.26 -7.17
CA ILE A 37 -4.25 4.34 -7.65
C ILE A 37 -5.64 3.82 -8.04
N GLY A 38 -6.58 4.71 -8.21
CA GLY A 38 -7.96 4.40 -8.57
C GLY A 38 -8.94 5.44 -8.03
N ALA A 39 -10.19 5.41 -8.48
CA ALA A 39 -11.23 6.31 -8.01
C ALA A 39 -11.51 6.13 -6.51
N ASN A 40 -12.15 7.13 -5.88
CA ASN A 40 -12.64 6.97 -4.51
C ASN A 40 -13.68 5.85 -4.46
N GLY A 41 -13.52 4.95 -3.48
CA GLY A 41 -14.37 3.75 -3.36
C GLY A 41 -13.99 2.59 -4.30
N ALA A 42 -12.90 2.68 -5.08
CA ALA A 42 -12.44 1.59 -5.95
C ALA A 42 -11.90 0.37 -5.18
N GLY A 43 -11.67 0.48 -3.86
CA GLY A 43 -11.18 -0.62 -3.04
C GLY A 43 -9.71 -0.50 -2.61
N LYS A 44 -9.07 0.67 -2.78
CA LYS A 44 -7.65 0.88 -2.43
C LYS A 44 -7.34 0.53 -0.96
N SER A 45 -8.04 1.17 -0.02
CA SER A 45 -7.85 0.91 1.42
C SER A 45 -8.30 -0.51 1.82
N THR A 46 -9.31 -1.08 1.14
CA THR A 46 -9.69 -2.48 1.32
C THR A 46 -8.55 -3.40 0.90
N PHE A 47 -7.91 -3.10 -0.21
CA PHE A 47 -6.77 -3.87 -0.68
C PHE A 47 -5.59 -3.80 0.29
N LEU A 48 -5.26 -2.61 0.82
CA LEU A 48 -4.23 -2.49 1.88
C LEU A 48 -4.57 -3.29 3.13
N LYS A 49 -5.84 -3.32 3.57
CA LYS A 49 -6.29 -4.11 4.72
C LYS A 49 -6.17 -5.61 4.50
N ILE A 50 -6.35 -6.08 3.26
CA ILE A 50 -6.12 -7.48 2.92
C ILE A 50 -4.62 -7.79 2.95
N LEU A 51 -3.78 -6.90 2.43
CA LEU A 51 -2.32 -7.07 2.47
C LEU A 51 -1.77 -7.05 3.90
N SER A 52 -2.33 -6.22 4.77
CA SER A 52 -1.93 -6.15 6.18
C SER A 52 -2.46 -7.31 7.05
N GLY A 53 -3.34 -8.16 6.49
CA GLY A 53 -4.00 -9.23 7.24
C GLY A 53 -5.11 -8.74 8.19
N GLU A 54 -5.53 -7.47 8.10
CA GLU A 54 -6.67 -6.95 8.86
C GLU A 54 -8.01 -7.42 8.30
N LEU A 55 -8.02 -7.88 7.05
CA LEU A 55 -9.22 -8.32 6.36
C LEU A 55 -8.90 -9.57 5.52
N ASP A 56 -9.69 -10.63 5.70
CA ASP A 56 -9.54 -11.85 4.93
C ASP A 56 -10.11 -11.69 3.50
N SER A 57 -9.43 -12.25 2.52
CA SER A 57 -9.95 -12.33 1.15
C SER A 57 -11.15 -13.28 1.06
N THR A 58 -12.07 -13.05 0.12
CA THR A 58 -13.17 -13.99 -0.15
C THR A 58 -12.65 -15.31 -0.73
N THR A 59 -11.73 -15.21 -1.68
CA THR A 59 -10.97 -16.33 -2.24
C THR A 59 -9.60 -15.86 -2.70
N GLY A 60 -8.69 -16.81 -2.98
CA GLY A 60 -7.31 -16.53 -3.34
C GLY A 60 -6.41 -16.39 -2.12
N GLU A 61 -5.14 -16.12 -2.37
CA GLU A 61 -4.12 -16.13 -1.33
C GLU A 61 -3.18 -14.92 -1.48
N VAL A 62 -2.79 -14.37 -0.33
CA VAL A 62 -1.69 -13.41 -0.20
C VAL A 62 -0.59 -14.11 0.59
N SER A 63 0.52 -14.36 -0.06
CA SER A 63 1.70 -15.01 0.56
C SER A 63 2.77 -13.95 0.77
N ILE A 64 3.26 -13.83 2.00
CA ILE A 64 4.35 -12.94 2.39
C ILE A 64 5.47 -13.80 2.94
N ASP A 65 6.73 -13.45 2.65
CA ASP A 65 7.88 -14.16 3.22
C ASP A 65 7.76 -14.12 4.76
N PRO A 66 7.73 -15.27 5.45
CA PRO A 66 7.52 -15.33 6.90
C PRO A 66 8.64 -14.67 7.71
N ASN A 67 9.78 -14.41 7.10
CA ASN A 67 10.90 -13.72 7.76
C ASN A 67 10.81 -12.19 7.60
N CYS A 68 9.85 -11.69 6.82
CA CYS A 68 9.68 -10.26 6.59
C CYS A 68 8.81 -9.60 7.66
N ARG A 69 9.30 -8.49 8.18
CA ARG A 69 8.53 -7.63 9.08
C ARG A 69 7.77 -6.58 8.25
N MET A 70 6.44 -6.59 8.40
CA MET A 70 5.57 -5.61 7.77
C MET A 70 5.18 -4.53 8.77
N SER A 71 5.27 -3.28 8.36
CA SER A 71 4.77 -2.12 9.08
C SER A 71 3.62 -1.46 8.32
N VAL A 72 2.62 -0.97 9.05
CA VAL A 72 1.40 -0.39 8.48
C VAL A 72 1.14 0.97 9.12
N LEU A 73 0.97 2.01 8.31
CA LEU A 73 0.53 3.31 8.79
C LEU A 73 -0.90 3.21 9.34
N LYS A 74 -1.03 3.34 10.67
CA LYS A 74 -2.31 3.24 11.37
C LYS A 74 -3.14 4.51 11.18
N GLN A 75 -4.45 4.34 10.96
CA GLN A 75 -5.39 5.45 10.80
C GLN A 75 -6.08 5.85 12.12
N ASP A 76 -6.04 4.99 13.14
CA ASP A 76 -6.61 5.30 14.45
C ASP A 76 -5.64 6.18 15.26
N HIS A 77 -5.90 7.46 15.26
CA HIS A 77 -5.07 8.48 15.90
C HIS A 77 -5.17 8.46 17.45
N PHE A 78 -6.12 7.72 18.02
CA PHE A 78 -6.38 7.67 19.45
C PHE A 78 -5.93 6.37 20.11
N ALA A 79 -5.54 5.37 19.30
CA ALA A 79 -5.14 4.05 19.79
C ALA A 79 -3.94 4.07 20.75
N TYR A 80 -3.15 5.16 20.73
CA TYR A 80 -1.91 5.30 21.48
C TYR A 80 -1.94 6.43 22.51
N ASP A 81 -3.11 6.97 22.86
CA ASP A 81 -3.25 8.14 23.76
C ASP A 81 -2.66 7.91 25.17
N GLU A 82 -2.54 6.65 25.60
CA GLU A 82 -1.96 6.26 26.89
C GLU A 82 -0.42 6.17 26.89
N TYR A 83 0.21 6.30 25.72
CA TYR A 83 1.66 6.13 25.54
C TYR A 83 2.35 7.47 25.30
N THR A 84 3.66 7.51 25.56
CA THR A 84 4.48 8.65 25.14
C THR A 84 4.70 8.62 23.62
N VAL A 85 5.10 9.77 23.07
CA VAL A 85 5.50 9.86 21.65
C VAL A 85 6.61 8.88 21.32
N LEU A 86 7.65 8.83 22.18
CA LEU A 86 8.77 7.91 22.02
C LEU A 86 8.33 6.44 22.04
N ASP A 87 7.58 6.03 23.06
CA ASP A 87 7.06 4.67 23.15
C ASP A 87 6.25 4.31 21.90
N THR A 88 5.39 5.24 21.43
CA THR A 88 4.56 5.04 20.24
C THR A 88 5.40 4.81 19.00
N ILE A 89 6.47 5.57 18.80
CA ILE A 89 7.36 5.39 17.64
C ILE A 89 8.08 4.05 17.72
N ILE A 90 8.65 3.71 18.88
CA ILE A 90 9.40 2.45 19.06
C ILE A 90 8.49 1.22 18.90
N MET A 91 7.20 1.33 19.21
CA MET A 91 6.20 0.28 18.94
C MET A 91 6.05 -0.08 17.46
N GLY A 92 6.61 0.70 16.54
CA GLY A 92 6.79 0.32 15.13
C GLY A 92 7.63 -0.96 14.97
N ASN A 93 8.57 -1.20 15.89
CA ASN A 93 9.19 -2.49 16.09
C ASN A 93 8.71 -3.10 17.41
N LYS A 94 7.59 -3.81 17.34
CA LYS A 94 6.93 -4.38 18.52
C LYS A 94 7.87 -5.24 19.37
N ARG A 95 8.72 -6.07 18.76
CA ARG A 95 9.63 -6.94 19.49
C ARG A 95 10.67 -6.14 20.27
N LEU A 96 11.22 -5.10 19.68
CA LEU A 96 12.16 -4.19 20.36
C LEU A 96 11.48 -3.52 21.56
N TYR A 97 10.27 -3.00 21.39
CA TYR A 97 9.50 -2.40 22.46
C TYR A 97 9.22 -3.39 23.60
N ASP A 98 8.78 -4.61 23.27
CA ASP A 98 8.50 -5.66 24.23
C ASP A 98 9.77 -6.02 25.05
N ILE A 99 10.93 -6.13 24.39
CA ILE A 99 12.23 -6.35 25.05
C ILE A 99 12.58 -5.22 26.02
N MET A 100 12.38 -3.97 25.62
CA MET A 100 12.61 -2.81 26.48
C MET A 100 11.78 -2.93 27.77
N LYS A 101 10.50 -3.22 27.67
CA LYS A 101 9.61 -3.36 28.82
C LYS A 101 9.90 -4.60 29.65
N GLU A 102 10.26 -5.72 29.01
CA GLU A 102 10.69 -6.94 29.73
C GLU A 102 11.98 -6.69 30.53
N LYS A 103 12.95 -5.98 29.97
CA LYS A 103 14.19 -5.59 30.66
C LYS A 103 13.90 -4.69 31.85
N ASP A 104 13.10 -3.62 31.67
CA ASP A 104 12.73 -2.71 32.73
C ASP A 104 12.07 -3.46 33.88
N ALA A 105 11.05 -4.28 33.58
CA ALA A 105 10.37 -5.10 34.57
C ALA A 105 11.28 -6.11 35.28
N LEU A 106 12.30 -6.61 34.58
CA LEU A 106 13.25 -7.56 35.16
C LEU A 106 14.20 -6.88 36.16
N TYR A 107 14.70 -5.67 35.79
CA TYR A 107 15.61 -4.92 36.66
C TYR A 107 14.91 -4.22 37.84
N GLU A 108 13.58 -4.05 37.78
CA GLU A 108 12.80 -3.51 38.91
C GLU A 108 12.46 -4.57 39.97
N LYS A 109 12.79 -5.86 39.74
CA LYS A 109 12.53 -6.93 40.74
C LYS A 109 13.38 -6.73 41.99
N GLU A 110 12.73 -6.78 43.14
CA GLU A 110 13.44 -6.78 44.46
C GLU A 110 14.26 -8.07 44.69
N ASP A 111 13.73 -9.23 44.23
CA ASP A 111 14.37 -10.54 44.31
C ASP A 111 14.91 -10.98 42.93
N PHE A 112 16.04 -10.40 42.53
CA PHE A 112 16.70 -10.75 41.29
C PHE A 112 17.46 -12.07 41.42
N SER A 113 17.02 -13.10 40.69
CA SER A 113 17.58 -14.45 40.74
C SER A 113 18.68 -14.68 39.67
N ASP A 114 19.42 -15.78 39.78
CA ASP A 114 20.37 -16.21 38.76
C ASP A 114 19.68 -16.50 37.41
N GLU A 115 18.44 -16.99 37.43
CA GLU A 115 17.62 -17.22 36.24
C GLU A 115 17.24 -15.89 35.60
N ASP A 116 16.91 -14.86 36.39
CA ASP A 116 16.67 -13.50 35.90
C ASP A 116 17.92 -12.91 35.26
N GLY A 117 19.10 -13.22 35.79
CA GLY A 117 20.38 -12.80 35.19
C GLY A 117 20.63 -13.41 33.81
N ILE A 118 20.31 -14.69 33.64
CA ILE A 118 20.41 -15.35 32.31
C ILE A 118 19.43 -14.72 31.33
N LYS A 119 18.16 -14.55 31.74
CA LYS A 119 17.13 -13.92 30.88
C LYS A 119 17.52 -12.47 30.53
N ALA A 120 18.06 -11.70 31.46
CA ALA A 120 18.54 -10.35 31.19
C ALA A 120 19.64 -10.34 30.12
N ALA A 121 20.59 -11.26 30.19
CA ALA A 121 21.66 -11.38 29.22
C ALA A 121 21.16 -11.75 27.81
N GLU A 122 20.17 -12.64 27.72
CA GLU A 122 19.49 -13.00 26.46
C GLU A 122 18.78 -11.79 25.86
N LEU A 123 17.99 -11.07 26.66
CA LEU A 123 17.30 -9.85 26.22
C LEU A 123 18.26 -8.74 25.81
N GLU A 124 19.38 -8.57 26.49
CA GLU A 124 20.42 -7.60 26.12
C GLU A 124 21.06 -7.94 24.77
N ALA A 125 21.32 -9.23 24.51
CA ALA A 125 21.86 -9.67 23.23
C ALA A 125 20.85 -9.39 22.08
N GLU A 126 19.59 -9.75 22.25
CA GLU A 126 18.53 -9.50 21.27
C GLU A 126 18.29 -7.99 21.06
N PHE A 127 18.32 -7.22 22.15
CA PHE A 127 18.21 -5.75 22.09
C PHE A 127 19.35 -5.12 21.28
N ALA A 128 20.58 -5.60 21.47
CA ALA A 128 21.73 -5.12 20.72
C ALA A 128 21.66 -5.50 19.22
N GLU A 129 21.17 -6.71 18.90
CA GLU A 129 20.96 -7.17 17.51
C GLU A 129 19.91 -6.33 16.77
N MET A 130 18.97 -5.72 17.49
CA MET A 130 17.93 -4.83 16.93
C MET A 130 18.31 -3.34 16.98
N ASP A 131 19.57 -3.00 17.17
CA ASP A 131 20.04 -1.62 17.33
C ASP A 131 19.29 -0.83 18.43
N GLY A 132 18.88 -1.53 19.49
CA GLY A 132 18.05 -0.98 20.55
C GLY A 132 18.70 0.21 21.29
N TRP A 133 20.04 0.28 21.35
CA TRP A 133 20.77 1.42 21.93
C TRP A 133 20.60 2.71 21.14
N GLU A 134 20.29 2.61 19.84
CA GLU A 134 20.06 3.75 18.96
C GLU A 134 18.56 4.09 18.82
N ALA A 135 17.67 3.38 19.52
CA ALA A 135 16.21 3.51 19.35
C ALA A 135 15.73 4.96 19.55
N ASP A 136 16.16 5.62 20.63
CA ASP A 136 15.78 7.01 20.93
C ASP A 136 16.33 7.96 19.86
N SER A 137 17.58 7.79 19.45
CA SER A 137 18.22 8.59 18.40
C SER A 137 17.52 8.40 17.05
N ASN A 138 17.15 7.18 16.70
CA ASN A 138 16.45 6.88 15.46
C ASN A 138 15.03 7.43 15.49
N ALA A 139 14.33 7.34 16.61
CA ALA A 139 13.02 7.97 16.79
C ALA A 139 13.11 9.50 16.63
N SER A 140 14.12 10.15 17.26
CA SER A 140 14.37 11.59 17.12
C SER A 140 14.62 12.01 15.68
N LYS A 141 15.42 11.26 14.91
CA LYS A 141 15.67 11.54 13.48
C LYS A 141 14.39 11.52 12.66
N LEU A 142 13.52 10.51 12.88
CA LEU A 142 12.22 10.42 12.21
C LEU A 142 11.31 11.61 12.60
N MET A 143 11.27 11.97 13.88
CA MET A 143 10.51 13.13 14.36
C MET A 143 10.96 14.43 13.68
N GLN A 144 12.26 14.70 13.68
CA GLN A 144 12.84 15.90 13.06
C GLN A 144 12.53 15.96 11.55
N GLY A 145 12.72 14.84 10.84
CA GLY A 145 12.43 14.75 9.41
C GLY A 145 10.97 15.05 9.08
N LEU A 146 10.05 14.61 9.92
CA LEU A 146 8.62 14.89 9.79
C LEU A 146 8.20 16.24 10.35
N GLY A 147 9.15 17.08 10.78
CA GLY A 147 8.89 18.42 11.31
C GLY A 147 8.19 18.42 12.67
N LEU A 148 8.45 17.41 13.51
CA LEU A 148 8.06 17.37 14.91
C LEU A 148 9.15 17.94 15.79
N ASP A 149 8.80 18.69 16.83
CA ASP A 149 9.74 19.22 17.80
C ASP A 149 10.18 18.11 18.77
N GLU A 150 11.48 17.97 19.01
CA GLU A 150 12.01 16.97 19.96
C GLU A 150 11.49 17.15 21.39
N SER A 151 11.08 18.36 21.76
CA SER A 151 10.56 18.65 23.10
C SER A 151 9.31 17.83 23.45
N ILE A 152 8.56 17.37 22.46
CA ILE A 152 7.36 16.54 22.66
C ILE A 152 7.65 15.04 22.80
N MET A 153 8.90 14.61 22.65
CA MET A 153 9.30 13.20 22.60
C MET A 153 8.80 12.39 23.81
N TYR A 154 8.81 13.01 24.98
CA TYR A 154 8.34 12.38 26.23
C TYR A 154 6.94 12.83 26.66
N SER A 155 6.22 13.61 25.81
CA SER A 155 4.85 13.97 26.05
C SER A 155 3.92 12.80 25.78
N GLN A 156 2.74 12.81 26.41
CA GLN A 156 1.70 11.82 26.13
C GLN A 156 1.09 12.08 24.74
N MET A 157 0.79 11.01 24.01
CA MET A 157 0.08 11.12 22.72
C MET A 157 -1.26 11.87 22.87
N ALA A 158 -1.95 11.71 24.01
CA ALA A 158 -3.21 12.41 24.30
C ALA A 158 -3.08 13.94 24.24
N ASP A 159 -1.91 14.50 24.56
CA ASP A 159 -1.65 15.94 24.61
C ASP A 159 -1.36 16.56 23.23
N LEU A 160 -1.14 15.73 22.20
CA LEU A 160 -0.80 16.18 20.86
C LEU A 160 -2.02 16.59 20.04
N GLY A 161 -1.82 17.54 19.15
CA GLY A 161 -2.78 17.88 18.10
C GLY A 161 -2.94 16.77 17.06
N GLY A 162 -4.08 16.74 16.37
CA GLY A 162 -4.38 15.68 15.39
C GLY A 162 -3.30 15.52 14.29
N ASN A 163 -2.76 16.64 13.78
CA ASN A 163 -1.70 16.59 12.76
C ASN A 163 -0.38 16.03 13.32
N GLU A 164 -0.04 16.34 14.57
CA GLU A 164 1.15 15.81 15.22
C GLU A 164 1.00 14.29 15.46
N LYS A 165 -0.18 13.83 15.90
CA LYS A 165 -0.47 12.39 16.04
C LYS A 165 -0.26 11.63 14.72
N VAL A 166 -0.73 12.18 13.60
CA VAL A 166 -0.51 11.56 12.27
C VAL A 166 0.97 11.44 11.94
N LYS A 167 1.75 12.49 12.18
CA LYS A 167 3.20 12.48 11.95
C LYS A 167 3.91 11.46 12.85
N VAL A 168 3.50 11.32 14.12
CA VAL A 168 4.03 10.31 15.05
C VAL A 168 3.70 8.90 14.56
N LEU A 169 2.48 8.64 14.09
CA LEU A 169 2.10 7.34 13.53
C LEU A 169 2.85 7.02 12.23
N LEU A 170 3.16 8.04 11.44
CA LEU A 170 4.03 7.85 10.28
C LEU A 170 5.46 7.51 10.72
N ALA A 171 6.02 8.21 11.70
CA ALA A 171 7.32 7.85 12.29
C ALA A 171 7.32 6.42 12.84
N GLN A 172 6.25 6.00 13.52
CA GLN A 172 6.06 4.61 13.97
C GLN A 172 6.12 3.62 12.80
N ALA A 173 5.43 3.91 11.69
CA ALA A 173 5.41 3.03 10.53
C ALA A 173 6.78 2.89 9.84
N LEU A 174 7.61 3.93 9.90
CA LEU A 174 8.95 3.95 9.31
C LEU A 174 10.03 3.41 10.26
N PHE A 175 9.72 3.22 11.55
CA PHE A 175 10.72 2.90 12.58
C PHE A 175 11.27 1.48 12.47
N GLY A 176 12.58 1.36 12.61
CA GLY A 176 13.31 0.10 12.79
C GLY A 176 13.40 -0.73 11.51
N ASP A 177 13.45 -0.11 10.34
CA ASP A 177 13.72 -0.72 9.02
C ASP A 177 12.87 -1.97 8.73
N PRO A 178 11.53 -1.85 8.66
CA PRO A 178 10.68 -2.98 8.28
C PRO A 178 10.97 -3.43 6.85
N ASP A 179 10.77 -4.69 6.52
CA ASP A 179 10.99 -5.21 5.16
C ASP A 179 9.91 -4.74 4.18
N ILE A 180 8.69 -4.53 4.67
CA ILE A 180 7.53 -4.03 3.90
C ILE A 180 6.86 -2.90 4.67
N ILE A 181 6.60 -1.78 4.00
CA ILE A 181 5.86 -0.64 4.55
C ILE A 181 4.56 -0.47 3.75
N LEU A 182 3.42 -0.44 4.47
CA LEU A 182 2.12 -0.09 3.90
C LEU A 182 1.71 1.32 4.33
N LEU A 183 1.54 2.22 3.37
CA LEU A 183 1.19 3.62 3.60
C LEU A 183 -0.16 3.94 2.92
N ASP A 184 -1.14 4.41 3.69
CA ASP A 184 -2.40 4.93 3.17
C ASP A 184 -2.44 6.45 3.33
N GLU A 185 -2.33 7.18 2.21
CA GLU A 185 -2.30 8.65 2.12
C GLU A 185 -1.25 9.31 3.05
N PRO A 186 0.04 8.90 3.00
CA PRO A 186 1.05 9.37 3.96
C PRO A 186 1.38 10.85 3.85
N THR A 187 1.12 11.48 2.71
CA THR A 187 1.38 12.91 2.47
C THR A 187 0.29 13.83 3.05
N ASN A 188 -0.86 13.26 3.44
CA ASN A 188 -1.90 14.02 4.09
C ASN A 188 -1.40 14.58 5.43
N HIS A 189 -1.70 15.85 5.70
CA HIS A 189 -1.30 16.57 6.91
C HIS A 189 0.20 16.84 7.07
N LEU A 190 1.02 16.55 6.05
CA LEU A 190 2.43 16.95 5.99
C LEU A 190 2.58 18.32 5.31
N ASP A 191 3.53 19.11 5.79
CA ASP A 191 4.01 20.28 5.05
C ASP A 191 5.00 19.86 3.96
N LEU A 192 5.35 20.80 3.09
CA LEU A 192 6.21 20.52 1.94
C LEU A 192 7.58 19.96 2.35
N GLN A 193 8.18 20.46 3.44
CA GLN A 193 9.48 19.98 3.89
C GLN A 193 9.42 18.54 4.40
N ALA A 194 8.34 18.18 5.12
CA ALA A 194 8.14 16.80 5.58
C ALA A 194 7.85 15.84 4.41
N ILE A 195 7.17 16.31 3.34
CA ILE A 195 6.97 15.50 2.13
C ILE A 195 8.31 15.27 1.42
N GLU A 196 9.10 16.31 1.19
CA GLU A 196 10.43 16.20 0.57
C GLU A 196 11.34 15.25 1.38
N TRP A 197 11.32 15.38 2.70
CA TRP A 197 12.08 14.48 3.57
C TRP A 197 11.60 13.02 3.45
N LEU A 198 10.27 12.80 3.39
CA LEU A 198 9.70 11.45 3.24
C LEU A 198 10.08 10.84 1.88
N GLU A 199 10.09 11.64 0.81
CA GLU A 199 10.55 11.21 -0.51
C GLU A 199 12.01 10.75 -0.45
N ASP A 200 12.90 11.58 0.12
CA ASP A 200 14.32 11.25 0.28
C ASP A 200 14.52 10.00 1.14
N PHE A 201 13.81 9.89 2.27
CA PHE A 201 13.83 8.71 3.13
C PHE A 201 13.45 7.43 2.37
N LEU A 202 12.37 7.49 1.58
CA LEU A 202 11.91 6.34 0.82
C LEU A 202 12.84 6.00 -0.35
N LEU A 203 13.48 6.98 -0.99
CA LEU A 203 14.45 6.73 -2.06
C LEU A 203 15.72 6.00 -1.55
N ASP A 204 16.11 6.23 -0.31
CA ASP A 204 17.25 5.57 0.34
C ASP A 204 16.84 4.22 1.00
N TYR A 205 15.55 3.92 1.05
CA TYR A 205 15.03 2.73 1.72
C TYR A 205 15.23 1.46 0.87
N GLU A 206 15.80 0.40 1.46
CA GLU A 206 16.10 -0.85 0.76
C GLU A 206 14.98 -1.89 0.76
N GLY A 207 13.92 -1.67 1.55
CA GLY A 207 12.76 -2.56 1.62
C GLY A 207 11.72 -2.30 0.53
N THR A 208 10.57 -2.91 0.67
CA THR A 208 9.44 -2.79 -0.26
C THR A 208 8.40 -1.81 0.31
N VAL A 209 7.89 -0.92 -0.52
CA VAL A 209 6.87 0.05 -0.12
C VAL A 209 5.60 -0.15 -0.95
N ILE A 210 4.46 -0.18 -0.28
CA ILE A 210 3.14 -0.17 -0.92
C ILE A 210 2.41 1.06 -0.42
N VAL A 211 2.11 1.97 -1.33
CA VAL A 211 1.51 3.26 -0.99
C VAL A 211 0.24 3.54 -1.77
N VAL A 212 -0.80 3.98 -1.06
CA VAL A 212 -1.96 4.64 -1.66
C VAL A 212 -1.75 6.14 -1.51
N SER A 213 -1.78 6.89 -2.60
CA SER A 213 -1.74 8.35 -2.55
C SER A 213 -2.50 8.98 -3.72
N HIS A 214 -3.02 10.18 -3.48
CA HIS A 214 -3.56 11.07 -4.51
C HIS A 214 -2.53 12.08 -5.01
N ASP A 215 -1.37 12.16 -4.35
CA ASP A 215 -0.27 13.03 -4.77
C ASP A 215 0.50 12.39 -5.93
N ARG A 216 0.29 12.95 -7.12
CA ARG A 216 0.90 12.44 -8.35
C ARG A 216 2.40 12.66 -8.39
N TYR A 217 2.88 13.75 -7.81
CA TYR A 217 4.30 14.05 -7.78
C TYR A 217 5.03 13.06 -6.88
N PHE A 218 4.52 12.86 -5.68
CA PHE A 218 5.02 11.86 -4.74
C PHE A 218 5.09 10.45 -5.38
N LEU A 219 3.98 9.98 -5.99
CA LEU A 219 3.96 8.68 -6.67
C LEU A 219 4.96 8.61 -7.83
N ASN A 220 5.17 9.73 -8.54
CA ASN A 220 6.10 9.76 -9.66
C ASN A 220 7.57 9.69 -9.21
N VAL A 221 7.88 10.26 -8.05
CA VAL A 221 9.24 10.27 -7.48
C VAL A 221 9.59 8.92 -6.86
N VAL A 222 8.67 8.35 -6.06
CA VAL A 222 9.02 7.18 -5.23
C VAL A 222 8.66 5.83 -5.86
N CYS A 223 7.62 5.74 -6.71
CA CYS A 223 7.12 4.45 -7.18
C CYS A 223 7.88 3.90 -8.39
N THR A 224 8.20 2.61 -8.35
CA THR A 224 8.74 1.81 -9.46
C THR A 224 7.66 1.03 -10.19
N HIS A 225 6.52 0.80 -9.53
CA HIS A 225 5.36 0.08 -10.04
C HIS A 225 4.08 0.83 -9.70
N ILE A 226 3.11 0.79 -10.59
CA ILE A 226 1.76 1.36 -10.36
C ILE A 226 0.71 0.26 -10.53
N VAL A 227 -0.15 0.12 -9.54
CA VAL A 227 -1.37 -0.70 -9.61
C VAL A 227 -2.57 0.23 -9.75
N ASP A 228 -3.31 0.04 -10.83
CA ASP A 228 -4.55 0.77 -11.13
C ASP A 228 -5.76 -0.12 -10.82
N ILE A 229 -6.60 0.32 -9.89
CA ILE A 229 -7.83 -0.35 -9.51
C ILE A 229 -9.01 0.36 -10.17
N ASP A 230 -9.57 -0.26 -11.22
CA ASP A 230 -10.69 0.28 -11.97
C ASP A 230 -11.73 -0.81 -12.26
N TYR A 231 -13.02 -0.53 -11.99
CA TYR A 231 -14.12 -1.50 -12.14
C TYR A 231 -13.86 -2.88 -11.54
N SER A 232 -13.35 -2.91 -10.30
CA SER A 232 -12.97 -4.14 -9.57
C SER A 232 -11.83 -4.95 -10.22
N LYS A 233 -11.18 -4.42 -11.24
CA LYS A 233 -10.01 -5.04 -11.88
C LYS A 233 -8.74 -4.32 -11.45
N VAL A 234 -7.72 -5.12 -11.25
CA VAL A 234 -6.40 -4.63 -10.85
C VAL A 234 -5.43 -4.86 -12.00
N LYS A 235 -4.75 -3.79 -12.42
CA LYS A 235 -3.70 -3.86 -13.44
C LYS A 235 -2.42 -3.26 -12.91
N MET A 236 -1.33 -4.01 -13.01
CA MET A 236 0.00 -3.55 -12.64
C MET A 236 0.76 -3.06 -13.88
N TYR A 237 1.46 -1.95 -13.70
CA TYR A 237 2.36 -1.34 -14.67
C TYR A 237 3.75 -1.22 -14.04
N VAL A 238 4.76 -1.68 -14.76
CA VAL A 238 6.16 -1.52 -14.36
C VAL A 238 6.64 -0.16 -14.84
N GLY A 239 6.86 0.74 -13.91
CA GLY A 239 7.20 2.14 -14.16
C GLY A 239 6.53 3.07 -13.14
N ASN A 240 6.87 4.35 -13.19
CA ASN A 240 6.34 5.38 -12.30
C ASN A 240 4.95 5.89 -12.74
N TYR A 241 4.43 6.90 -12.02
CA TYR A 241 3.11 7.48 -12.30
C TYR A 241 3.00 8.06 -13.73
N GLU A 242 4.05 8.73 -14.23
CA GLU A 242 4.05 9.32 -15.57
C GLU A 242 3.95 8.23 -16.65
N PHE A 243 4.72 7.16 -16.53
CA PHE A 243 4.63 6.01 -17.44
C PHE A 243 3.23 5.38 -17.45
N TRP A 244 2.61 5.19 -16.29
CA TRP A 244 1.23 4.72 -16.19
C TRP A 244 0.27 5.68 -16.91
N TYR A 245 0.39 6.99 -16.64
CA TYR A 245 -0.50 8.00 -17.21
C TYR A 245 -0.45 8.02 -18.73
N GLU A 246 0.75 8.02 -19.32
CA GLU A 246 0.93 7.98 -20.77
C GLU A 246 0.37 6.68 -21.38
N SER A 247 0.67 5.53 -20.75
CA SER A 247 0.19 4.21 -21.18
C SER A 247 -1.34 4.12 -21.13
N SER A 248 -1.96 4.62 -20.06
CA SER A 248 -3.41 4.64 -19.91
C SER A 248 -4.10 5.53 -20.92
N GLN A 249 -3.56 6.72 -21.20
CA GLN A 249 -4.05 7.63 -22.23
C GLN A 249 -3.95 7.01 -23.64
N MET A 250 -2.85 6.34 -23.94
CA MET A 250 -2.69 5.64 -25.22
C MET A 250 -3.74 4.52 -25.36
N MET A 251 -3.93 3.72 -24.34
CA MET A 251 -4.91 2.62 -24.34
C MET A 251 -6.32 3.18 -24.53
N GLU A 252 -6.70 4.25 -23.82
CA GLU A 252 -8.02 4.88 -23.96
C GLU A 252 -8.27 5.39 -25.41
N ARG A 253 -7.25 6.00 -26.02
CA ARG A 253 -7.33 6.44 -27.44
C ARG A 253 -7.54 5.26 -28.38
N LEU A 254 -6.82 4.16 -28.18
CA LEU A 254 -6.98 2.94 -28.99
C LEU A 254 -8.36 2.34 -28.85
N ILE A 255 -8.89 2.24 -27.62
CA ILE A 255 -10.24 1.75 -27.35
C ILE A 255 -11.28 2.64 -28.03
N LYS A 256 -11.18 3.98 -27.90
CA LYS A 256 -12.07 4.93 -28.56
C LYS A 256 -12.05 4.78 -30.10
N GLN A 257 -10.86 4.58 -30.68
CA GLN A 257 -10.76 4.36 -32.13
C GLN A 257 -11.36 3.02 -32.56
N GLN A 258 -11.17 1.94 -31.78
CA GLN A 258 -11.78 0.63 -32.04
C GLN A 258 -13.29 0.69 -31.95
N ASN A 259 -13.82 1.33 -30.90
CA ASN A 259 -15.27 1.51 -30.71
C ASN A 259 -15.88 2.30 -31.87
N LYS A 260 -15.26 3.41 -32.28
CA LYS A 260 -15.70 4.21 -33.42
C LYS A 260 -15.74 3.39 -34.72
N LYS A 261 -14.70 2.60 -35.01
CA LYS A 261 -14.68 1.70 -36.17
C LYS A 261 -15.76 0.61 -36.09
N ALA A 262 -16.00 0.06 -34.90
CA ALA A 262 -17.08 -0.91 -34.67
C ALA A 262 -18.45 -0.29 -34.90
N GLU A 263 -18.72 0.92 -34.38
CA GLU A 263 -19.96 1.66 -34.59
C GLU A 263 -20.20 1.99 -36.08
N GLU A 264 -19.16 2.45 -36.77
CA GLU A 264 -19.25 2.72 -38.22
C GLU A 264 -19.61 1.43 -39.00
N LYS A 265 -18.97 0.31 -38.66
CA LYS A 265 -19.27 -0.99 -39.27
C LYS A 265 -20.67 -1.51 -38.94
N ILE A 266 -21.13 -1.32 -37.71
CA ILE A 266 -22.51 -1.65 -37.30
C ILE A 266 -23.50 -0.82 -38.13
N LYS A 267 -23.29 0.48 -38.29
CA LYS A 267 -24.11 1.38 -39.05
C LYS A 267 -24.17 1.02 -40.54
N GLU A 268 -23.01 0.66 -41.12
CA GLU A 268 -22.96 0.16 -42.52
C GLU A 268 -23.75 -1.13 -42.68
N LEU A 269 -23.59 -2.09 -41.76
CA LEU A 269 -24.33 -3.35 -41.80
C LEU A 269 -25.85 -3.13 -41.66
N GLN A 270 -26.28 -2.28 -40.73
CA GLN A 270 -27.68 -1.92 -40.53
C GLN A 270 -28.27 -1.27 -41.79
N THR A 271 -27.56 -0.30 -42.39
CA THR A 271 -27.96 0.36 -43.62
C THR A 271 -28.12 -0.63 -44.77
N PHE A 272 -27.17 -1.56 -44.89
CA PHE A 272 -27.23 -2.60 -45.91
C PHE A 272 -28.44 -3.54 -45.71
N ILE A 273 -28.66 -3.98 -44.47
CA ILE A 273 -29.78 -4.86 -44.10
C ILE A 273 -31.13 -4.14 -44.42
N GLN A 274 -31.25 -2.89 -44.03
CA GLN A 274 -32.44 -2.09 -44.29
C GLN A 274 -32.72 -1.93 -45.78
N ARG A 275 -31.70 -1.67 -46.61
CA ARG A 275 -31.86 -1.52 -48.06
C ARG A 275 -32.20 -2.80 -48.81
N PHE A 276 -31.67 -3.94 -48.35
CA PHE A 276 -31.70 -5.18 -49.11
C PHE A 276 -32.52 -6.33 -48.47
N SER A 277 -33.12 -6.14 -47.31
CA SER A 277 -33.97 -7.14 -46.63
C SER A 277 -35.18 -7.58 -47.49
N ALA A 278 -35.77 -6.65 -48.26
CA ALA A 278 -36.89 -6.91 -49.13
C ALA A 278 -36.52 -7.43 -50.53
N ASN A 279 -35.22 -7.48 -50.87
CA ASN A 279 -34.78 -7.84 -52.24
C ASN A 279 -34.47 -9.34 -52.31
N LYS A 280 -35.26 -10.13 -53.05
CA LYS A 280 -35.12 -11.59 -53.17
C LYS A 280 -33.70 -12.07 -53.60
N SER A 281 -33.00 -11.31 -54.44
CA SER A 281 -31.65 -11.70 -54.91
C SER A 281 -30.54 -11.47 -53.90
N LYS A 282 -30.73 -10.55 -52.94
CA LYS A 282 -29.77 -10.17 -51.92
C LYS A 282 -30.14 -10.56 -50.50
N SER A 283 -31.30 -11.24 -50.30
CA SER A 283 -31.81 -11.61 -48.98
C SER A 283 -30.87 -12.55 -48.23
N LYS A 284 -30.18 -13.48 -48.92
CA LYS A 284 -29.17 -14.35 -48.32
C LYS A 284 -27.98 -13.55 -47.78
N GLN A 285 -27.53 -12.49 -48.47
CA GLN A 285 -26.45 -11.61 -48.00
C GLN A 285 -26.91 -10.74 -46.85
N ALA A 286 -28.15 -10.23 -46.83
CA ALA A 286 -28.72 -9.50 -45.70
C ALA A 286 -28.84 -10.39 -44.46
N THR A 287 -29.27 -11.64 -44.60
CA THR A 287 -29.32 -12.61 -43.49
C THR A 287 -27.93 -12.95 -42.94
N SER A 288 -26.93 -13.12 -43.80
CA SER A 288 -25.55 -13.34 -43.39
C SER A 288 -24.99 -12.13 -42.57
N ARG A 289 -25.25 -10.91 -43.05
CA ARG A 289 -24.82 -9.68 -42.34
C ARG A 289 -25.59 -9.43 -41.05
N LYS A 290 -26.88 -9.86 -40.95
CA LYS A 290 -27.64 -9.84 -39.70
C LYS A 290 -26.98 -10.75 -38.65
N LYS A 291 -26.56 -11.96 -39.04
CA LYS A 291 -25.79 -12.86 -38.13
C LYS A 291 -24.46 -12.31 -37.68
N MET A 292 -23.85 -11.35 -38.43
CA MET A 292 -22.62 -10.67 -38.01
C MET A 292 -22.89 -9.53 -37.04
N LEU A 293 -24.11 -8.98 -37.01
CA LEU A 293 -24.54 -7.99 -36.02
C LEU A 293 -24.92 -8.61 -34.67
N ASP A 294 -25.38 -9.88 -34.71
CA ASP A 294 -25.84 -10.63 -33.53
C ASP A 294 -24.65 -11.30 -32.80
N LYS A 295 -23.41 -11.19 -33.32
CA LYS A 295 -22.17 -11.62 -32.70
C LYS A 295 -21.40 -10.46 -32.09
#